data_12cbd93a743ecaf5ce19367cb10a7158
#
_entry.id   12cbd93a743ecaf5ce19367cb10a7158
#
_cell.length_a   1.000
_cell.length_b   1.000
_cell.length_c   1.000
_cell.angle_alpha   90.00
_cell.angle_beta   90.00
_cell.angle_gamma   90.00
#
_symmetry.space_group_name_H-M   'P 1'
#
loop_
_entity.id
_entity.type
_entity.pdbx_description
1 polymer ?
#
loop_
_entity_poly.entity_id
_entity_poly.type
_entity_poly.pdbx_seq_one_letter_code
_entity_poly.pdbx_strand_id
1 'polypeptide(L)'
;DKHPMRAVTRRAAGLVPGGWDAETRRTVAALFDGLAPDWHTRDSPQRRAVVSDCLERGLDATAWSGGTDTVGIELGSGTGIYSDLVAGVVGSAVAVDLSDAMLREAPSAPAARLRGDSSALPLRSGAADLAAVINMFLFPGEVARVLRSGGILLWVNVSGPDTPIHLTTTEVVAALPFEVEGVESTAGAGTWCALRRIR
;
A
#
# COMPACT_ATOMS: atom_id res chain seq x y z
N ASP A 1 0.75 18.43 -13.38
CA ASP A 1 0.15 17.14 -13.02
C ASP A 1 -0.26 16.36 -14.29
N LYS A 2 0.69 15.65 -14.89
CA LYS A 2 0.52 15.17 -16.28
C LYS A 2 0.17 13.69 -16.44
N HIS A 3 0.22 12.87 -15.38
CA HIS A 3 -0.02 11.43 -15.52
C HIS A 3 -1.49 11.08 -15.23
N PRO A 4 -2.19 10.34 -16.13
CA PRO A 4 -3.63 10.03 -15.96
C PRO A 4 -3.96 9.35 -14.63
N MET A 5 -3.05 8.51 -14.12
CA MET A 5 -3.24 7.80 -12.85
C MET A 5 -3.35 8.73 -11.64
N ARG A 6 -2.83 9.97 -11.68
CA ARG A 6 -2.96 10.92 -10.57
C ARG A 6 -4.41 11.34 -10.29
N ALA A 7 -5.20 11.52 -11.34
CA ALA A 7 -6.62 11.81 -11.19
C ALA A 7 -7.36 10.61 -10.57
N VAL A 8 -7.04 9.39 -11.02
CA VAL A 8 -7.59 8.14 -10.46
C VAL A 8 -7.20 8.00 -8.99
N THR A 9 -5.93 8.28 -8.65
CA THR A 9 -5.42 8.22 -7.27
C THR A 9 -6.20 9.13 -6.33
N ARG A 10 -6.43 10.39 -6.72
CA ARG A 10 -7.19 11.36 -5.91
C ARG A 10 -8.67 11.01 -5.79
N ARG A 11 -9.28 10.44 -6.86
CA ARG A 11 -10.66 9.94 -6.80
C ARG A 11 -10.78 8.73 -5.87
N ALA A 12 -9.86 7.78 -5.95
CA ALA A 12 -9.84 6.60 -5.07
C ALA A 12 -9.69 6.99 -3.59
N ALA A 13 -8.90 8.02 -3.31
CA ALA A 13 -8.71 8.58 -1.97
C ALA A 13 -9.87 9.50 -1.50
N GLY A 14 -10.88 9.77 -2.34
CA GLY A 14 -11.98 10.67 -2.01
C GLY A 14 -11.62 12.15 -1.94
N LEU A 15 -10.44 12.54 -2.42
CA LEU A 15 -9.96 13.93 -2.40
C LEU A 15 -10.58 14.80 -3.48
N VAL A 16 -11.14 14.17 -4.52
CA VAL A 16 -11.89 14.85 -5.60
C VAL A 16 -13.13 14.03 -5.96
N PRO A 17 -14.18 14.66 -6.54
CA PRO A 17 -15.37 13.95 -6.99
C PRO A 17 -15.07 12.85 -8.01
N GLY A 18 -15.89 11.82 -8.01
CA GLY A 18 -15.75 10.64 -8.85
C GLY A 18 -15.71 9.40 -8.00
N GLY A 19 -15.03 8.50 -8.01
CA GLY A 19 -14.98 7.31 -7.16
C GLY A 19 -14.22 6.18 -7.83
N TRP A 20 -14.29 5.05 -7.19
CA TRP A 20 -13.77 3.78 -7.66
C TRP A 20 -14.94 2.91 -8.11
N ASP A 21 -15.46 3.19 -9.31
CA ASP A 21 -16.59 2.45 -9.88
C ASP A 21 -16.14 1.18 -10.61
N ALA A 22 -17.12 0.40 -11.08
CA ALA A 22 -16.87 -0.86 -11.76
C ALA A 22 -16.12 -0.69 -13.09
N GLU A 23 -16.28 0.44 -13.78
CA GLU A 23 -15.59 0.75 -15.03
C GLU A 23 -14.13 1.10 -14.75
N THR A 24 -13.86 2.01 -13.82
CA THR A 24 -12.51 2.37 -13.36
C THR A 24 -11.76 1.13 -12.90
N ARG A 25 -12.38 0.27 -12.09
CA ARG A 25 -11.80 -0.98 -11.61
C ARG A 25 -11.40 -1.92 -12.75
N ARG A 26 -12.29 -2.14 -13.74
CA ARG A 26 -11.98 -2.99 -14.90
C ARG A 26 -10.83 -2.42 -15.72
N THR A 27 -10.84 -1.13 -15.97
CA THR A 27 -9.80 -0.44 -16.75
C THR A 27 -8.43 -0.56 -16.06
N VAL A 28 -8.38 -0.33 -14.74
CA VAL A 28 -7.15 -0.46 -13.96
C VAL A 28 -6.67 -1.91 -13.92
N ALA A 29 -7.57 -2.88 -13.68
CA ALA A 29 -7.21 -4.29 -13.69
C ALA A 29 -6.61 -4.71 -15.03
N ALA A 30 -7.26 -4.38 -16.15
CA ALA A 30 -6.76 -4.70 -17.49
C ALA A 30 -5.40 -4.05 -17.79
N LEU A 31 -5.17 -2.81 -17.33
CA LEU A 31 -3.88 -2.14 -17.45
C LEU A 31 -2.78 -2.92 -16.73
N PHE A 32 -3.00 -3.30 -15.47
CA PHE A 32 -2.01 -4.04 -14.70
C PHE A 32 -1.84 -5.47 -15.17
N ASP A 33 -2.90 -6.14 -15.63
CA ASP A 33 -2.79 -7.46 -16.29
C ASP A 33 -1.84 -7.40 -17.50
N GLY A 34 -1.92 -6.34 -18.33
CA GLY A 34 -1.03 -6.13 -19.47
C GLY A 34 0.41 -5.81 -19.08
N LEU A 35 0.65 -5.28 -17.88
CA LEU A 35 1.99 -4.93 -17.39
C LEU A 35 2.68 -6.08 -16.63
N ALA A 36 1.94 -7.11 -16.24
CA ALA A 36 2.42 -8.16 -15.36
C ALA A 36 3.68 -8.89 -15.86
N PRO A 37 3.80 -9.29 -17.16
CA PRO A 37 4.96 -10.03 -17.65
C PRO A 37 6.30 -9.30 -17.44
N ASP A 38 6.30 -7.97 -17.55
CA ASP A 38 7.50 -7.14 -17.44
C ASP A 38 7.61 -6.43 -16.07
N TRP A 39 6.70 -6.72 -15.14
CA TRP A 39 6.66 -6.00 -13.85
C TRP A 39 7.91 -6.22 -13.00
N HIS A 40 8.51 -7.42 -13.08
CA HIS A 40 9.74 -7.76 -12.39
C HIS A 40 10.91 -6.83 -12.73
N THR A 41 10.92 -6.19 -13.91
CA THR A 41 11.96 -5.23 -14.31
C THR A 41 11.95 -3.95 -13.48
N ARG A 42 10.88 -3.72 -12.70
CA ARG A 42 10.75 -2.60 -11.77
C ARG A 42 11.40 -2.86 -10.42
N ASP A 43 11.78 -4.11 -10.13
CA ASP A 43 12.56 -4.42 -8.94
C ASP A 43 13.99 -3.86 -9.09
N SER A 44 14.41 -3.09 -8.09
CA SER A 44 15.77 -2.58 -8.05
C SER A 44 16.21 -2.34 -6.60
N PRO A 45 17.52 -2.44 -6.31
CA PRO A 45 18.03 -2.17 -4.97
C PRO A 45 17.63 -0.79 -4.44
N GLN A 46 17.59 0.22 -5.32
CA GLN A 46 17.24 1.59 -4.94
C GLN A 46 15.77 1.70 -4.51
N ARG A 47 14.85 1.05 -5.23
CA ARG A 47 13.42 1.03 -4.88
C ARG A 47 13.16 0.21 -3.61
N ARG A 48 13.83 -0.94 -3.47
CA ARG A 48 13.74 -1.76 -2.25
C ARG A 48 14.27 -1.00 -1.04
N ALA A 49 15.34 -0.22 -1.18
CA ALA A 49 15.90 0.60 -0.11
C ALA A 49 14.89 1.62 0.44
N VAL A 50 14.02 2.21 -0.41
CA VAL A 50 12.95 3.12 0.06
C VAL A 50 11.96 2.39 0.97
N VAL A 51 11.53 1.20 0.56
CA VAL A 51 10.58 0.38 1.36
C VAL A 51 11.24 -0.08 2.65
N SER A 52 12.49 -0.55 2.59
CA SER A 52 13.24 -0.97 3.79
C SER A 52 13.44 0.19 4.78
N ASP A 53 13.78 1.39 4.29
CA ASP A 53 13.92 2.60 5.13
C ASP A 53 12.60 2.97 5.83
N CYS A 54 11.47 2.87 5.12
CA CYS A 54 10.14 3.06 5.71
C CYS A 54 9.84 2.03 6.79
N LEU A 55 10.12 0.75 6.51
CA LEU A 55 9.89 -0.34 7.48
C LEU A 55 10.80 -0.21 8.70
N GLU A 56 12.06 0.17 8.52
CA GLU A 56 13.01 0.32 9.63
C GLU A 56 12.71 1.59 10.45
N ARG A 57 12.85 2.77 9.84
CA ARG A 57 12.73 4.06 10.54
C ARG A 57 11.30 4.44 10.86
N GLY A 58 10.35 4.13 9.96
CA GLY A 58 8.95 4.46 10.15
C GLY A 58 8.30 3.61 11.25
N LEU A 59 8.62 2.33 11.31
CA LEU A 59 8.11 1.45 12.36
C LEU A 59 8.74 1.77 13.72
N ASP A 60 10.04 2.06 13.77
CA ASP A 60 10.71 2.52 15.00
C ASP A 60 10.04 3.81 15.54
N ALA A 61 9.89 4.83 14.70
CA ALA A 61 9.30 6.11 15.06
C ALA A 61 7.82 6.01 15.50
N THR A 62 7.09 5.00 15.02
CA THR A 62 5.71 4.73 15.45
C THR A 62 5.62 3.73 16.61
N ALA A 63 6.74 3.40 17.24
CA ALA A 63 6.82 2.43 18.35
C ALA A 63 6.14 1.09 17.99
N TRP A 64 6.37 0.60 16.76
CA TRP A 64 5.91 -0.71 16.33
C TRP A 64 6.63 -1.80 17.11
N SER A 65 5.89 -2.68 17.77
CA SER A 65 6.48 -3.76 18.57
C SER A 65 6.63 -5.07 17.77
N GLY A 66 5.96 -5.19 16.64
CA GLY A 66 5.95 -6.44 15.88
C GLY A 66 5.38 -7.62 16.68
N GLY A 67 5.78 -8.81 16.30
CA GLY A 67 5.49 -10.06 17.02
C GLY A 67 4.79 -11.10 16.18
N THR A 68 4.83 -12.36 16.65
CA THR A 68 4.30 -13.53 15.95
C THR A 68 2.78 -13.50 15.73
N ASP A 69 2.07 -12.72 16.54
CA ASP A 69 0.61 -12.63 16.48
C ASP A 69 0.12 -11.44 15.65
N THR A 70 1.05 -10.64 15.06
CA THR A 70 0.70 -9.49 14.24
C THR A 70 0.36 -9.89 12.80
N VAL A 71 -0.64 -9.20 12.23
CA VAL A 71 -1.10 -9.40 10.86
C VAL A 71 -0.80 -8.16 10.03
N GLY A 72 -0.01 -8.32 8.97
CA GLY A 72 0.26 -7.30 7.96
C GLY A 72 -0.55 -7.54 6.70
N ILE A 73 -1.03 -6.48 6.08
CA ILE A 73 -1.61 -6.53 4.74
C ILE A 73 -0.84 -5.61 3.81
N GLU A 74 -0.48 -6.11 2.63
CA GLU A 74 0.05 -5.32 1.52
C GLU A 74 -1.06 -5.12 0.49
N LEU A 75 -1.44 -3.87 0.25
CA LEU A 75 -2.50 -3.50 -0.67
C LEU A 75 -1.90 -3.15 -2.04
N GLY A 76 -2.36 -3.83 -3.10
CA GLY A 76 -1.83 -3.69 -4.44
C GLY A 76 -0.41 -4.23 -4.56
N SER A 77 -0.21 -5.46 -4.10
CA SER A 77 1.12 -6.09 -4.05
C SER A 77 1.77 -6.31 -5.44
N GLY A 78 0.98 -6.28 -6.50
CA GLY A 78 1.45 -6.61 -7.85
C GLY A 78 2.02 -8.02 -7.89
N THR A 79 3.22 -8.16 -8.44
CA THR A 79 3.97 -9.44 -8.45
C THR A 79 4.68 -9.73 -7.12
N GLY A 80 4.45 -8.93 -6.07
CA GLY A 80 5.01 -9.17 -4.74
C GLY A 80 6.49 -8.81 -4.57
N ILE A 81 7.00 -7.86 -5.37
CA ILE A 81 8.43 -7.46 -5.30
C ILE A 81 8.84 -6.86 -3.94
N TYR A 82 7.88 -6.46 -3.08
CA TYR A 82 8.14 -5.96 -1.73
C TYR A 82 7.51 -6.82 -0.63
N SER A 83 6.76 -7.88 -0.99
CA SER A 83 5.98 -8.66 -0.03
C SER A 83 6.85 -9.41 0.98
N ASP A 84 8.08 -9.77 0.62
CA ASP A 84 9.06 -10.35 1.53
C ASP A 84 9.49 -9.36 2.62
N LEU A 85 9.67 -8.09 2.27
CA LEU A 85 10.02 -7.03 3.22
C LEU A 85 8.89 -6.79 4.23
N VAL A 86 7.65 -6.69 3.73
CA VAL A 86 6.47 -6.55 4.60
C VAL A 86 6.29 -7.76 5.51
N ALA A 87 6.43 -8.98 4.96
CA ALA A 87 6.34 -10.20 5.74
C ALA A 87 7.43 -10.34 6.80
N GLY A 88 8.59 -9.72 6.59
CA GLY A 88 9.71 -9.74 7.54
C GLY A 88 9.46 -8.96 8.84
N VAL A 89 8.43 -8.12 8.92
CA VAL A 89 8.16 -7.26 10.09
C VAL A 89 6.85 -7.61 10.83
N VAL A 90 6.15 -8.65 10.38
CA VAL A 90 4.88 -9.12 10.98
C VAL A 90 4.89 -10.63 11.20
N GLY A 91 4.00 -11.14 12.04
CA GLY A 91 3.86 -12.58 12.29
C GLY A 91 3.19 -13.33 11.13
N SER A 92 2.26 -12.66 10.44
CA SER A 92 1.58 -13.20 9.26
C SER A 92 1.33 -12.07 8.26
N ALA A 93 1.54 -12.32 6.97
CA ALA A 93 1.34 -11.34 5.92
C ALA A 93 0.34 -11.84 4.87
N VAL A 94 -0.51 -10.90 4.40
CA VAL A 94 -1.42 -11.10 3.26
C VAL A 94 -1.12 -10.06 2.20
N ALA A 95 -0.80 -10.51 0.99
CA ALA A 95 -0.57 -9.67 -0.18
C ALA A 95 -1.82 -9.70 -1.07
N VAL A 96 -2.44 -8.53 -1.25
CA VAL A 96 -3.70 -8.39 -2.01
C VAL A 96 -3.44 -7.67 -3.33
N ASP A 97 -3.93 -8.21 -4.43
CA ASP A 97 -3.95 -7.50 -5.71
C ASP A 97 -5.24 -7.77 -6.50
N LEU A 98 -5.66 -6.79 -7.28
CA LEU A 98 -6.83 -6.87 -8.16
C LEU A 98 -6.52 -7.69 -9.41
N SER A 99 -5.29 -7.63 -9.91
CA SER A 99 -4.80 -8.27 -11.12
C SER A 99 -4.44 -9.73 -10.86
N ASP A 100 -5.14 -10.63 -11.52
CA ASP A 100 -4.84 -12.07 -11.47
C ASP A 100 -3.49 -12.37 -12.16
N ALA A 101 -3.17 -11.66 -13.23
CA ALA A 101 -1.90 -11.81 -13.93
C ALA A 101 -0.72 -11.43 -13.05
N MET A 102 -0.80 -10.31 -12.30
CA MET A 102 0.22 -9.92 -11.33
C MET A 102 0.46 -11.01 -10.29
N LEU A 103 -0.61 -11.57 -9.71
CA LEU A 103 -0.49 -12.61 -8.69
C LEU A 103 0.10 -13.92 -9.22
N ARG A 104 -0.10 -14.24 -10.52
CA ARG A 104 0.50 -15.42 -11.15
C ARG A 104 2.00 -15.28 -11.38
N GLU A 105 2.46 -14.06 -11.70
CA GLU A 105 3.89 -13.77 -11.86
C GLU A 105 4.63 -13.65 -10.51
N ALA A 106 3.91 -13.63 -9.40
CA ALA A 106 4.52 -13.45 -8.09
C ALA A 106 5.36 -14.69 -7.72
N PRO A 107 6.64 -14.53 -7.31
CA PRO A 107 7.46 -15.62 -6.83
C PRO A 107 6.89 -16.21 -5.54
N SER A 108 7.35 -17.41 -5.17
CA SER A 108 7.02 -17.97 -3.86
C SER A 108 7.45 -17.02 -2.76
N ALA A 109 6.51 -16.48 -2.01
CA ALA A 109 6.77 -15.48 -0.97
C ALA A 109 6.16 -15.94 0.36
N PRO A 110 6.67 -15.46 1.51
CA PRO A 110 6.12 -15.80 2.82
C PRO A 110 4.72 -15.22 3.06
N ALA A 111 4.27 -14.24 2.25
CA ALA A 111 2.93 -13.68 2.33
C ALA A 111 1.90 -14.58 1.63
N ALA A 112 0.75 -14.80 2.28
CA ALA A 112 -0.40 -15.41 1.64
C ALA A 112 -0.95 -14.45 0.56
N ARG A 113 -1.30 -14.99 -0.63
CA ARG A 113 -1.80 -14.18 -1.74
C ARG A 113 -3.31 -14.23 -1.81
N LEU A 114 -3.90 -13.06 -2.04
CA LEU A 114 -5.34 -12.91 -2.15
C LEU A 114 -5.67 -12.04 -3.37
N ARG A 115 -6.43 -12.59 -4.30
CA ARG A 115 -7.04 -11.76 -5.33
C ARG A 115 -8.21 -10.99 -4.74
N GLY A 116 -8.13 -9.67 -4.77
CA GLY A 116 -9.16 -8.83 -4.17
C GLY A 116 -9.08 -7.37 -4.61
N ASP A 117 -10.22 -6.70 -4.48
CA ASP A 117 -10.31 -5.24 -4.63
C ASP A 117 -9.97 -4.59 -3.29
N SER A 118 -8.91 -3.79 -3.26
CA SER A 118 -8.49 -3.08 -2.03
C SER A 118 -9.50 -2.02 -1.56
N SER A 119 -10.54 -1.73 -2.36
CA SER A 119 -11.67 -0.91 -1.93
C SER A 119 -12.76 -1.68 -1.20
N ALA A 120 -12.71 -3.03 -1.21
CA ALA A 120 -13.68 -3.92 -0.59
C ALA A 120 -13.02 -5.26 -0.24
N LEU A 121 -12.14 -5.26 0.75
CA LEU A 121 -11.33 -6.42 1.15
C LEU A 121 -12.20 -7.52 1.79
N PRO A 122 -12.00 -8.79 1.44
CA PRO A 122 -12.68 -9.91 2.10
C PRO A 122 -12.03 -10.24 3.47
N LEU A 123 -11.78 -9.22 4.27
CA LEU A 123 -11.20 -9.29 5.59
C LEU A 123 -12.16 -8.69 6.61
N ARG A 124 -12.15 -9.20 7.83
CA ARG A 124 -12.95 -8.64 8.92
C ARG A 124 -12.44 -7.27 9.34
N SER A 125 -13.29 -6.46 9.95
CA SER A 125 -12.89 -5.19 10.57
C SER A 125 -11.84 -5.42 11.65
N GLY A 126 -10.83 -4.54 11.69
CA GLY A 126 -9.73 -4.62 12.65
C GLY A 126 -8.84 -5.86 12.50
N ALA A 127 -8.78 -6.45 11.30
CA ALA A 127 -7.99 -7.66 11.04
C ALA A 127 -6.49 -7.39 10.95
N ALA A 128 -6.08 -6.16 10.61
CA ALA A 128 -4.70 -5.81 10.35
C ALA A 128 -4.10 -4.95 11.46
N ASP A 129 -2.88 -5.29 11.83
CA ASP A 129 -2.01 -4.50 12.70
C ASP A 129 -1.18 -3.50 11.87
N LEU A 130 -0.82 -3.89 10.65
CA LEU A 130 -0.04 -3.11 9.69
C LEU A 130 -0.72 -3.15 8.32
N ALA A 131 -0.88 -2.00 7.69
CA ALA A 131 -1.30 -1.87 6.30
C ALA A 131 -0.19 -1.19 5.50
N ALA A 132 0.40 -1.89 4.53
CA ALA A 132 1.41 -1.36 3.62
C ALA A 132 0.77 -1.02 2.27
N VAL A 133 0.90 0.22 1.85
CA VAL A 133 0.41 0.77 0.58
C VAL A 133 1.61 1.32 -0.19
N ILE A 134 2.14 0.52 -1.12
CA ILE A 134 3.39 0.82 -1.83
C ILE A 134 3.09 1.05 -3.30
N ASN A 135 3.24 2.27 -3.78
CA ASN A 135 2.87 2.68 -5.15
C ASN A 135 1.44 2.26 -5.56
N MET A 136 0.51 2.33 -4.65
CA MET A 136 -0.87 1.85 -4.82
C MET A 136 -1.87 2.97 -4.49
N PHE A 137 -3.13 2.80 -4.89
CA PHE A 137 -4.23 3.68 -4.53
C PHE A 137 -4.55 3.58 -3.03
N LEU A 138 -4.88 4.71 -2.43
CA LEU A 138 -5.42 4.74 -1.07
C LEU A 138 -6.95 4.61 -1.14
N PHE A 139 -7.50 3.68 -0.35
CA PHE A 139 -8.92 3.53 -0.09
C PHE A 139 -9.20 3.78 1.40
N PRO A 140 -9.38 5.05 1.81
CA PRO A 140 -9.36 5.43 3.22
C PRO A 140 -10.41 4.73 4.08
N GLY A 141 -11.63 4.57 3.54
CA GLY A 141 -12.72 3.89 4.25
C GLY A 141 -12.42 2.41 4.52
N GLU A 142 -11.79 1.74 3.56
CA GLU A 142 -11.46 0.32 3.70
C GLU A 142 -10.23 0.12 4.60
N VAL A 143 -9.22 1.00 4.48
CA VAL A 143 -8.10 1.04 5.44
C VAL A 143 -8.62 1.26 6.86
N ALA A 144 -9.55 2.21 7.05
CA ALA A 144 -10.18 2.46 8.35
C ALA A 144 -10.92 1.24 8.90
N ARG A 145 -11.55 0.46 8.04
CA ARG A 145 -12.28 -0.73 8.44
C ARG A 145 -11.36 -1.87 8.87
N VAL A 146 -10.30 -2.13 8.08
CA VAL A 146 -9.45 -3.30 8.32
C VAL A 146 -8.31 -3.05 9.29
N LEU A 147 -7.78 -1.84 9.36
CA LEU A 147 -6.71 -1.48 10.28
C LEU A 147 -7.28 -1.26 11.69
N ARG A 148 -6.78 -2.00 12.68
CA ARG A 148 -7.23 -1.84 14.07
C ARG A 148 -6.80 -0.49 14.67
N SER A 149 -7.41 -0.09 15.77
CA SER A 149 -6.90 1.01 16.58
C SER A 149 -5.48 0.70 17.08
N GLY A 150 -4.59 1.68 17.03
CA GLY A 150 -3.15 1.50 17.29
C GLY A 150 -2.38 0.83 16.17
N GLY A 151 -3.02 0.40 15.08
CA GLY A 151 -2.37 -0.16 13.90
C GLY A 151 -1.62 0.89 13.09
N ILE A 152 -0.71 0.45 12.23
CA ILE A 152 0.16 1.31 11.43
C ILE A 152 -0.22 1.26 9.96
N LEU A 153 -0.40 2.43 9.34
CA LEU A 153 -0.46 2.60 7.89
C LEU A 153 0.91 3.05 7.39
N LEU A 154 1.48 2.32 6.44
CA LEU A 154 2.64 2.72 5.67
C LEU A 154 2.19 3.16 4.27
N TRP A 155 2.54 4.38 3.89
CA TRP A 155 2.33 4.91 2.54
C TRP A 155 3.70 5.19 1.92
N VAL A 156 4.01 4.49 0.81
CA VAL A 156 5.32 4.56 0.17
C VAL A 156 5.20 4.84 -1.32
N ASN A 157 5.89 5.86 -1.78
CA ASN A 157 6.08 6.17 -3.18
C ASN A 157 7.57 6.03 -3.54
N VAL A 158 7.97 4.91 -4.13
CA VAL A 158 9.39 4.56 -4.33
C VAL A 158 10.15 5.49 -5.29
N SER A 159 9.46 6.29 -6.08
CA SER A 159 10.03 7.35 -6.92
C SER A 159 9.52 8.73 -6.50
N GLY A 160 9.05 8.87 -5.27
CA GLY A 160 8.54 10.12 -4.72
C GLY A 160 7.48 10.76 -5.62
N PRO A 161 7.59 12.07 -5.89
CA PRO A 161 6.64 12.80 -6.75
C PRO A 161 6.56 12.29 -8.20
N ASP A 162 7.54 11.54 -8.67
CA ASP A 162 7.54 10.94 -10.01
C ASP A 162 6.76 9.63 -10.07
N THR A 163 6.34 9.09 -8.95
CA THR A 163 5.44 7.93 -8.91
C THR A 163 4.10 8.29 -9.56
N PRO A 164 3.61 7.53 -10.56
CA PRO A 164 2.31 7.79 -11.19
C PRO A 164 1.14 7.80 -10.21
N ILE A 165 1.15 6.88 -9.25
CA ILE A 165 0.19 6.78 -8.15
C ILE A 165 0.83 7.47 -6.92
N HIS A 166 0.67 8.78 -6.81
CA HIS A 166 1.29 9.60 -5.77
C HIS A 166 0.26 10.43 -5.01
N LEU A 167 0.37 10.43 -3.69
CA LEU A 167 -0.20 11.42 -2.77
C LEU A 167 0.90 11.91 -1.84
N THR A 168 0.85 13.18 -1.46
CA THR A 168 1.68 13.72 -0.38
C THR A 168 1.17 13.19 0.96
N THR A 169 2.01 13.20 1.99
CA THR A 169 1.59 12.84 3.36
C THR A 169 0.40 13.67 3.82
N THR A 170 0.38 14.97 3.52
CA THR A 170 -0.76 15.85 3.82
C THR A 170 -2.05 15.36 3.16
N GLU A 171 -1.99 14.95 1.89
CA GLU A 171 -3.16 14.40 1.17
C GLU A 171 -3.60 13.06 1.77
N VAL A 172 -2.65 12.19 2.15
CA VAL A 172 -2.95 10.92 2.82
C VAL A 172 -3.67 11.17 4.15
N VAL A 173 -3.13 12.02 5.00
CA VAL A 173 -3.73 12.36 6.30
C VAL A 173 -5.11 12.99 6.12
N ALA A 174 -5.27 13.91 5.17
CA ALA A 174 -6.55 14.56 4.89
C ALA A 174 -7.63 13.59 4.38
N ALA A 175 -7.23 12.49 3.72
CA ALA A 175 -8.15 11.48 3.21
C ALA A 175 -8.62 10.48 4.28
N LEU A 176 -7.84 10.29 5.36
CA LEU A 176 -8.15 9.28 6.39
C LEU A 176 -9.32 9.73 7.26
N PRO A 177 -10.32 8.86 7.52
CA PRO A 177 -11.47 9.17 8.37
C PRO A 177 -11.19 8.93 9.86
N PHE A 178 -9.92 8.90 10.27
CA PHE A 178 -9.47 8.71 11.65
C PHE A 178 -8.22 9.54 11.96
N GLU A 179 -7.98 9.80 13.23
CA GLU A 179 -6.80 10.55 13.67
C GLU A 179 -5.55 9.68 13.63
N VAL A 180 -4.45 10.28 13.24
CA VAL A 180 -3.14 9.62 13.15
C VAL A 180 -2.05 10.48 13.80
N GLU A 181 -1.03 9.80 14.30
CA GLU A 181 0.29 10.37 14.61
C GLU A 181 1.35 9.60 13.84
N GLY A 182 2.46 10.23 13.52
CA GLY A 182 3.53 9.52 12.81
C GLY A 182 4.57 10.45 12.23
N VAL A 183 5.31 9.89 11.30
CA VAL A 183 6.45 10.55 10.66
C VAL A 183 6.38 10.42 9.15
N GLU A 184 7.01 11.36 8.46
CA GLU A 184 7.31 11.27 7.04
C GLU A 184 8.80 11.44 6.80
N SER A 185 9.32 10.86 5.73
CA SER A 185 10.71 11.01 5.34
C SER A 185 10.91 10.70 3.86
N THR A 186 12.15 10.81 3.45
CA THR A 186 12.64 10.47 2.11
C THR A 186 13.78 9.46 2.19
N ALA A 187 13.89 8.61 1.18
CA ALA A 187 15.03 7.72 0.98
C ALA A 187 15.35 7.68 -0.52
N GLY A 188 16.55 8.14 -0.91
CA GLY A 188 16.88 8.34 -2.30
C GLY A 188 15.87 9.23 -3.03
N ALA A 189 15.26 8.74 -4.10
CA ALA A 189 14.20 9.46 -4.82
C ALA A 189 12.80 9.23 -4.24
N GLY A 190 12.66 8.31 -3.29
CA GLY A 190 11.36 7.93 -2.73
C GLY A 190 10.92 8.80 -1.57
N THR A 191 9.61 8.81 -1.33
CA THR A 191 8.95 9.43 -0.17
C THR A 191 8.10 8.40 0.54
N TRP A 192 7.98 8.52 1.87
CA TRP A 192 7.12 7.65 2.65
C TRP A 192 6.60 8.34 3.91
N CYS A 193 5.49 7.84 4.43
CA CYS A 193 5.06 8.12 5.79
C CYS A 193 4.62 6.83 6.50
N ALA A 194 4.84 6.82 7.82
CA ALA A 194 4.36 5.80 8.74
C ALA A 194 3.44 6.47 9.74
N LEU A 195 2.17 6.04 9.76
CA LEU A 195 1.09 6.68 10.49
C LEU A 195 0.42 5.67 11.42
N ARG A 196 0.50 5.91 12.72
CA ARG A 196 -0.24 5.15 13.74
C ARG A 196 -1.66 5.69 13.85
N ARG A 197 -2.67 4.81 13.75
CA ARG A 197 -4.05 5.14 14.05
C ARG A 197 -4.24 5.35 15.54
N ILE A 198 -4.72 6.54 15.95
CA ILE A 198 -4.98 6.87 17.36
C ILE A 198 -6.41 6.51 17.73
N ARG A 199 -7.38 6.94 16.94
CA ARG A 199 -8.84 6.72 17.15
C ARG A 199 -9.55 6.43 15.83
#